data_3486f9097df12f9728d7b4be3e475d95
#
_entry.id   3486f9097df12f9728d7b4be3e475d95
#
_cell.length_a   1.000
_cell.length_b   1.000
_cell.length_c   1.000
_cell.angle_alpha   90.00
_cell.angle_beta   90.00
_cell.angle_gamma   90.00
#
_symmetry.space_group_name_H-M   'P 1'
#
loop_
_entity.id
_entity.type
_entity.pdbx_description
1 polymer ?
#
loop_
_entity_poly.entity_id
_entity_poly.type
_entity_poly.pdbx_seq_one_letter_code
_entity_poly.pdbx_strand_id
1 'polypeptide(L)'
;MLNFSDYLTEIKLTLQYHDELNDKLWNGEKLDPEVKKALIKFGHAWAEFAKIPKSMIQDIVMTGGNANFNYTGKSDIDVHLIVDRSKLFSDQKFVEEYLQDKKSLWTLTHNVDVYGYPLEPYAQDEDIKYPKNQGVYSLMNNEWIQKPVHCDYDFQSDHLLKQKVQHYMHAIDHMIKHHMGEESFNNMKVRFKNMRTASLQQYGEFGRENLVFKELRNRGYIDKMNKYQASLKDKELSLK
;
A
#
# COMPACT_ATOMS: atom_id res chain seq x y z
N MET A 1 -24.74 16.11 -18.77
CA MET A 1 -25.14 16.40 -17.36
C MET A 1 -25.34 15.07 -16.69
N LEU A 2 -24.60 14.76 -15.63
CA LEU A 2 -24.85 13.59 -14.80
C LEU A 2 -26.17 13.84 -14.07
N ASN A 3 -27.05 12.88 -14.12
CA ASN A 3 -28.36 12.98 -13.46
C ASN A 3 -28.14 12.92 -11.95
N PHE A 4 -28.77 13.79 -11.18
CA PHE A 4 -28.67 13.84 -9.72
C PHE A 4 -29.04 12.49 -9.06
N SER A 5 -29.87 11.68 -9.74
CA SER A 5 -30.22 10.32 -9.31
C SER A 5 -29.04 9.33 -9.34
N ASP A 6 -28.02 9.56 -10.19
CA ASP A 6 -26.82 8.70 -10.25
C ASP A 6 -25.90 8.91 -9.04
N TYR A 7 -26.04 10.03 -8.33
CA TYR A 7 -25.39 10.32 -7.06
C TYR A 7 -26.07 9.64 -5.85
N LEU A 8 -27.28 9.15 -6.03
CA LEU A 8 -28.10 8.59 -4.93
C LEU A 8 -28.01 7.07 -4.81
N THR A 9 -27.38 6.38 -5.77
CA THR A 9 -27.11 4.94 -5.61
C THR A 9 -25.95 4.75 -4.64
N GLU A 10 -26.29 4.44 -3.42
CA GLU A 10 -25.33 4.21 -2.35
C GLU A 10 -24.47 2.99 -2.68
N ILE A 11 -23.15 3.22 -2.91
CA ILE A 11 -22.23 2.12 -3.17
C ILE A 11 -22.03 1.29 -1.91
N LYS A 12 -21.94 -0.05 -2.08
CA LYS A 12 -21.42 -0.93 -1.04
C LYS A 12 -19.90 -0.89 -1.09
N LEU A 13 -19.25 -0.54 0.01
CA LEU A 13 -17.79 -0.51 0.09
C LEU A 13 -17.21 -1.93 0.13
N THR A 14 -16.02 -2.08 -0.44
CA THR A 14 -15.26 -3.33 -0.42
C THR A 14 -14.35 -3.45 0.80
N LEU A 15 -14.18 -2.35 1.53
CA LEU A 15 -13.45 -2.32 2.79
C LEU A 15 -14.08 -3.30 3.78
N GLN A 16 -13.22 -4.05 4.46
CA GLN A 16 -13.60 -5.02 5.48
C GLN A 16 -12.85 -4.71 6.76
N TYR A 17 -13.47 -5.05 7.86
CA TYR A 17 -12.87 -5.04 9.17
C TYR A 17 -13.18 -6.38 9.83
N HIS A 18 -12.16 -6.99 10.44
CA HIS A 18 -12.25 -8.31 11.04
C HIS A 18 -12.00 -8.19 12.55
N ASP A 19 -12.63 -9.06 13.32
CA ASP A 19 -12.41 -9.16 14.77
C ASP A 19 -11.06 -9.83 15.09
N GLU A 20 -10.53 -10.60 14.13
CA GLU A 20 -9.29 -11.33 14.26
C GLU A 20 -8.33 -11.01 13.11
N LEU A 21 -7.04 -11.24 13.33
CA LEU A 21 -6.04 -11.20 12.29
C LEU A 21 -6.30 -12.31 11.27
N ASN A 22 -5.73 -12.15 10.06
CA ASN A 22 -5.92 -13.09 8.96
C ASN A 22 -5.44 -14.51 9.36
N ASP A 23 -6.39 -15.42 9.54
CA ASP A 23 -6.17 -16.81 9.98
C ASP A 23 -5.28 -17.65 9.06
N LYS A 24 -5.14 -17.25 7.78
CA LYS A 24 -4.17 -17.86 6.86
C LYS A 24 -2.72 -17.54 7.21
N LEU A 25 -2.49 -16.44 7.92
CA LEU A 25 -1.15 -15.95 8.22
C LEU A 25 -0.84 -16.01 9.73
N TRP A 26 -1.86 -15.91 10.56
CA TRP A 26 -1.74 -15.74 12.00
C TRP A 26 -2.44 -16.86 12.78
N ASN A 27 -1.80 -17.32 13.83
CA ASN A 27 -2.37 -18.19 14.86
C ASN A 27 -2.66 -17.32 16.11
N GLY A 28 -3.83 -16.70 16.17
CA GLY A 28 -4.14 -15.66 17.14
C GLY A 28 -3.24 -14.44 16.92
N GLU A 29 -2.48 -14.03 17.94
CA GLU A 29 -1.54 -12.89 17.84
C GLU A 29 -0.12 -13.28 17.38
N LYS A 30 0.15 -14.54 17.08
CA LYS A 30 1.46 -15.02 16.63
C LYS A 30 1.43 -15.35 15.14
N LEU A 31 2.43 -14.87 14.43
CA LEU A 31 2.60 -15.22 13.03
C LEU A 31 2.87 -16.72 12.88
N ASP A 32 2.22 -17.35 11.90
CA ASP A 32 2.47 -18.75 11.57
C ASP A 32 3.96 -18.98 11.28
N PRO A 33 4.59 -20.03 11.83
CA PRO A 33 6.03 -20.28 11.67
C PRO A 33 6.48 -20.46 10.23
N GLU A 34 5.68 -21.08 9.35
CA GLU A 34 6.04 -21.26 7.95
C GLU A 34 5.90 -19.94 7.19
N VAL A 35 4.87 -19.13 7.51
CA VAL A 35 4.73 -17.77 7.00
C VAL A 35 5.94 -16.94 7.40
N LYS A 36 6.29 -16.93 8.69
CA LYS A 36 7.47 -16.20 9.18
C LYS A 36 8.75 -16.58 8.43
N LYS A 37 8.99 -17.86 8.26
CA LYS A 37 10.16 -18.38 7.54
C LYS A 37 10.17 -17.93 6.07
N ALA A 38 9.01 -17.95 5.41
CA ALA A 38 8.86 -17.48 4.03
C ALA A 38 9.16 -15.97 3.91
N LEU A 39 8.63 -15.15 4.83
CA LEU A 39 8.85 -13.70 4.82
C LEU A 39 10.30 -13.32 5.10
N ILE A 40 10.98 -14.01 6.04
CA ILE A 40 12.42 -13.82 6.29
C ILE A 40 13.23 -14.17 5.04
N LYS A 41 12.92 -15.32 4.41
CA LYS A 41 13.58 -15.73 3.16
C LYS A 41 13.41 -14.70 2.06
N PHE A 42 12.18 -14.18 1.91
CA PHE A 42 11.85 -13.12 0.96
C PHE A 42 12.65 -11.86 1.24
N GLY A 43 12.68 -11.37 2.49
CA GLY A 43 13.44 -10.19 2.88
C GLY A 43 14.93 -10.31 2.53
N HIS A 44 15.55 -11.47 2.80
CA HIS A 44 16.94 -11.71 2.44
C HIS A 44 17.17 -11.77 0.91
N ALA A 45 16.24 -12.38 0.16
CA ALA A 45 16.35 -12.44 -1.30
C ALA A 45 16.26 -11.04 -1.91
N TRP A 46 15.34 -10.20 -1.40
CA TRP A 46 15.25 -8.82 -1.85
C TRP A 46 16.48 -7.99 -1.44
N ALA A 47 16.99 -8.17 -0.23
CA ALA A 47 18.25 -7.51 0.19
C ALA A 47 19.41 -7.81 -0.78
N GLU A 48 19.56 -9.07 -1.18
CA GLU A 48 20.56 -9.49 -2.16
C GLU A 48 20.35 -8.83 -3.52
N PHE A 49 19.11 -8.80 -4.01
CA PHE A 49 18.74 -8.12 -5.26
C PHE A 49 19.00 -6.61 -5.19
N ALA A 50 18.64 -5.97 -4.09
CA ALA A 50 18.86 -4.54 -3.86
C ALA A 50 20.31 -4.20 -3.44
N LYS A 51 21.21 -5.20 -3.37
CA LYS A 51 22.62 -5.03 -2.94
C LYS A 51 22.77 -4.44 -1.54
N ILE A 52 21.83 -4.74 -0.65
CA ILE A 52 21.90 -4.40 0.76
C ILE A 52 22.71 -5.49 1.48
N PRO A 53 23.85 -5.17 2.10
CA PRO A 53 24.62 -6.15 2.86
C PRO A 53 23.80 -6.73 4.02
N LYS A 54 23.85 -8.06 4.19
CA LYS A 54 23.11 -8.73 5.28
C LYS A 54 23.48 -8.19 6.66
N SER A 55 24.75 -7.79 6.85
CA SER A 55 25.24 -7.20 8.09
C SER A 55 24.63 -5.84 8.45
N MET A 56 23.96 -5.20 7.50
CA MET A 56 23.26 -3.93 7.71
C MET A 56 21.80 -4.11 8.09
N ILE A 57 21.24 -5.31 7.96
CA ILE A 57 19.86 -5.61 8.32
C ILE A 57 19.78 -5.75 9.84
N GLN A 58 19.10 -4.83 10.48
CA GLN A 58 18.88 -4.82 11.93
C GLN A 58 17.66 -5.65 12.29
N ASP A 59 16.60 -5.57 11.47
CA ASP A 59 15.38 -6.38 11.60
C ASP A 59 14.69 -6.54 10.24
N ILE A 60 13.78 -7.49 10.16
CA ILE A 60 12.83 -7.64 9.06
C ILE A 60 11.45 -7.57 9.71
N VAL A 61 10.61 -6.64 9.27
CA VAL A 61 9.29 -6.44 9.86
C VAL A 61 8.19 -6.67 8.85
N MET A 62 7.08 -7.22 9.31
CA MET A 62 5.83 -7.31 8.58
C MET A 62 4.90 -6.18 9.03
N THR A 63 4.28 -5.49 8.08
CA THR A 63 3.31 -4.42 8.34
C THR A 63 2.20 -4.44 7.28
N GLY A 64 1.44 -3.34 7.13
CA GLY A 64 0.37 -3.23 6.14
C GLY A 64 -0.94 -3.89 6.56
N GLY A 65 -1.85 -4.09 5.60
CA GLY A 65 -3.20 -4.59 5.86
C GLY A 65 -3.25 -5.97 6.52
N ASN A 66 -2.35 -6.87 6.14
CA ASN A 66 -2.26 -8.23 6.68
C ASN A 66 -1.63 -8.32 8.08
N ALA A 67 -1.05 -7.22 8.58
CA ALA A 67 -0.64 -7.07 9.98
C ALA A 67 -1.68 -6.29 10.81
N ASN A 68 -2.89 -6.09 10.27
CA ASN A 68 -3.98 -5.34 10.87
C ASN A 68 -5.32 -6.09 10.68
N PHE A 69 -6.36 -5.57 11.32
CA PHE A 69 -7.71 -6.11 11.23
C PHE A 69 -8.48 -5.68 9.96
N ASN A 70 -7.91 -4.86 9.10
CA ASN A 70 -8.54 -4.32 7.89
C ASN A 70 -8.00 -4.93 6.58
N TYR A 71 -7.51 -6.17 6.68
CA TYR A 71 -7.10 -6.93 5.50
C TYR A 71 -8.28 -7.28 4.60
N THR A 72 -7.99 -7.49 3.34
CA THR A 72 -8.94 -7.98 2.32
C THR A 72 -8.24 -9.03 1.48
N GLY A 73 -8.99 -9.77 0.67
CA GLY A 73 -8.39 -10.71 -0.29
C GLY A 73 -7.48 -10.07 -1.35
N LYS A 74 -7.39 -8.73 -1.39
CA LYS A 74 -6.49 -7.96 -2.26
C LYS A 74 -5.37 -7.25 -1.51
N SER A 75 -5.26 -7.47 -0.21
CA SER A 75 -4.16 -6.93 0.57
C SER A 75 -2.86 -7.59 0.19
N ASP A 76 -1.80 -6.81 0.12
CA ASP A 76 -0.41 -7.23 0.05
C ASP A 76 0.14 -7.54 1.46
N ILE A 77 1.30 -8.16 1.51
CA ILE A 77 2.10 -8.30 2.72
C ILE A 77 3.32 -7.42 2.56
N ASP A 78 3.37 -6.33 3.32
CA ASP A 78 4.50 -5.40 3.32
C ASP A 78 5.63 -5.97 4.18
N VAL A 79 6.79 -6.25 3.56
CA VAL A 79 7.99 -6.74 4.24
C VAL A 79 9.06 -5.67 4.18
N HIS A 80 9.38 -5.10 5.33
CA HIS A 80 10.34 -4.00 5.43
C HIS A 80 11.65 -4.49 6.04
N LEU A 81 12.76 -4.22 5.37
CA LEU A 81 14.11 -4.33 5.94
C LEU A 81 14.39 -3.08 6.77
N ILE A 82 14.70 -3.25 8.02
CA ILE A 82 15.16 -2.18 8.88
C ILE A 82 16.67 -2.10 8.73
N VAL A 83 17.16 -1.00 8.18
CA VAL A 83 18.57 -0.78 7.84
C VAL A 83 18.96 0.68 8.11
N ASP A 84 20.22 0.90 8.43
CA ASP A 84 20.78 2.26 8.45
C ASP A 84 21.11 2.69 7.02
N ARG A 85 20.15 3.37 6.35
CA ARG A 85 20.30 3.79 4.95
C ARG A 85 21.44 4.77 4.74
N SER A 86 21.87 5.51 5.78
CA SER A 86 22.99 6.43 5.71
C SER A 86 24.33 5.74 5.41
N LYS A 87 24.42 4.45 5.71
CA LYS A 87 25.59 3.62 5.45
C LYS A 87 25.60 3.00 4.06
N LEU A 88 24.49 3.04 3.31
CA LEU A 88 24.47 2.52 1.94
C LEU A 88 25.22 3.45 0.99
N PHE A 89 24.89 4.73 0.99
CA PHE A 89 25.55 5.79 0.22
C PHE A 89 25.44 7.12 0.97
N SER A 90 26.34 8.03 0.71
CA SER A 90 26.38 9.36 1.36
C SER A 90 25.23 10.28 0.94
N ASP A 91 24.71 10.13 -0.27
CA ASP A 91 23.59 10.91 -0.78
C ASP A 91 22.27 10.19 -0.48
N GLN A 92 21.53 10.70 0.50
CA GLN A 92 20.28 10.11 0.96
C GLN A 92 19.16 10.17 -0.11
N LYS A 93 19.13 11.20 -0.95
CA LYS A 93 18.19 11.29 -2.03
C LYS A 93 18.43 10.20 -3.06
N PHE A 94 19.70 9.97 -3.41
CA PHE A 94 20.12 8.88 -4.28
C PHE A 94 19.73 7.51 -3.69
N VAL A 95 19.91 7.30 -2.37
CA VAL A 95 19.50 6.06 -1.70
C VAL A 95 18.01 5.81 -1.86
N GLU A 96 17.19 6.84 -1.63
CA GLU A 96 15.73 6.71 -1.76
C GLU A 96 15.32 6.35 -3.19
N GLU A 97 15.85 7.06 -4.19
CA GLU A 97 15.60 6.80 -5.61
C GLU A 97 16.06 5.38 -6.00
N TYR A 98 17.28 5.00 -5.61
CA TYR A 98 17.84 3.68 -5.87
C TYR A 98 16.97 2.55 -5.30
N LEU A 99 16.57 2.64 -4.05
CA LEU A 99 15.75 1.61 -3.39
C LEU A 99 14.35 1.53 -4.00
N GLN A 100 13.78 2.67 -4.40
CA GLN A 100 12.49 2.73 -5.10
C GLN A 100 12.57 2.07 -6.48
N ASP A 101 13.65 2.32 -7.23
CA ASP A 101 13.90 1.69 -8.54
C ASP A 101 14.09 0.18 -8.39
N LYS A 102 14.85 -0.26 -7.39
CA LYS A 102 15.03 -1.68 -7.08
C LYS A 102 13.71 -2.36 -6.72
N LYS A 103 12.87 -1.71 -5.90
CA LYS A 103 11.53 -2.22 -5.59
C LYS A 103 10.71 -2.35 -6.87
N SER A 104 10.67 -1.29 -7.69
CA SER A 104 9.90 -1.28 -8.93
C SER A 104 10.34 -2.39 -9.89
N LEU A 105 11.65 -2.57 -10.05
CA LEU A 105 12.22 -3.64 -10.88
C LEU A 105 11.90 -5.03 -10.32
N TRP A 106 11.99 -5.22 -8.99
CA TRP A 106 11.60 -6.47 -8.35
C TRP A 106 10.15 -6.83 -8.64
N THR A 107 9.24 -5.89 -8.41
CA THR A 107 7.80 -6.09 -8.64
C THR A 107 7.48 -6.41 -10.09
N LEU A 108 8.24 -5.87 -11.05
CA LEU A 108 8.06 -6.17 -12.47
C LEU A 108 8.59 -7.57 -12.86
N THR A 109 9.62 -8.07 -12.18
CA THR A 109 10.33 -9.30 -12.57
C THR A 109 10.00 -10.51 -11.71
N HIS A 110 9.37 -10.31 -10.54
CA HIS A 110 9.04 -11.37 -9.60
C HIS A 110 7.56 -11.28 -9.18
N ASN A 111 6.92 -12.42 -9.13
CA ASN A 111 5.58 -12.57 -8.58
C ASN A 111 5.65 -13.55 -7.42
N VAL A 112 5.86 -13.03 -6.23
CA VAL A 112 5.99 -13.83 -5.00
C VAL A 112 4.81 -13.58 -4.10
N ASP A 113 4.16 -14.63 -3.65
CA ASP A 113 3.03 -14.55 -2.72
C ASP A 113 3.15 -15.57 -1.59
N VAL A 114 2.40 -15.33 -0.51
CA VAL A 114 2.16 -16.28 0.57
C VAL A 114 0.65 -16.46 0.70
N TYR A 115 0.18 -17.67 0.43
CA TYR A 115 -1.25 -18.02 0.42
C TYR A 115 -2.13 -17.11 -0.43
N GLY A 116 -1.58 -16.63 -1.56
CA GLY A 116 -2.26 -15.73 -2.50
C GLY A 116 -2.18 -14.24 -2.14
N TYR A 117 -1.45 -13.88 -1.09
CA TYR A 117 -1.15 -12.49 -0.75
C TYR A 117 0.22 -12.08 -1.32
N PRO A 118 0.26 -11.13 -2.28
CA PRO A 118 1.52 -10.66 -2.86
C PRO A 118 2.45 -10.06 -1.81
N LEU A 119 3.76 -10.28 -1.97
CA LEU A 119 4.77 -9.72 -1.09
C LEU A 119 5.34 -8.44 -1.70
N GLU A 120 5.31 -7.34 -0.94
CA GLU A 120 5.93 -6.08 -1.31
C GLU A 120 7.14 -5.76 -0.42
N PRO A 121 8.34 -5.59 -1.03
CA PRO A 121 9.54 -5.28 -0.26
C PRO A 121 9.74 -3.77 -0.07
N TYR A 122 10.29 -3.40 1.08
CA TYR A 122 10.74 -2.04 1.39
C TYR A 122 12.07 -2.07 2.16
N ALA A 123 12.81 -0.96 2.14
CA ALA A 123 13.87 -0.70 3.10
C ALA A 123 13.64 0.66 3.75
N GLN A 124 13.80 0.73 5.05
CA GLN A 124 13.58 1.93 5.84
C GLN A 124 14.56 2.02 7.00
N ASP A 125 14.73 3.23 7.52
CA ASP A 125 15.54 3.48 8.70
C ASP A 125 14.84 3.05 9.99
N GLU A 126 15.63 2.79 11.04
CA GLU A 126 15.15 2.36 12.36
C GLU A 126 14.28 3.43 13.04
N ASP A 127 14.55 4.70 12.81
CA ASP A 127 13.89 5.84 13.45
C ASP A 127 12.54 6.22 12.82
N ILE A 128 12.09 5.48 11.80
CA ILE A 128 10.79 5.74 11.17
C ILE A 128 9.65 5.49 12.18
N LYS A 129 8.84 6.51 12.37
CA LYS A 129 7.61 6.41 13.17
C LYS A 129 6.51 5.77 12.34
N TYR A 130 5.99 4.67 12.85
CA TYR A 130 4.84 4.02 12.24
C TYR A 130 3.56 4.82 12.49
N PRO A 131 2.63 4.82 11.52
CA PRO A 131 1.31 5.41 11.71
C PRO A 131 0.61 4.84 12.95
N LYS A 132 -0.20 5.66 13.60
CA LYS A 132 -1.05 5.19 14.71
C LYS A 132 -1.93 4.03 14.24
N ASN A 133 -2.16 3.10 15.13
CA ASN A 133 -3.02 1.92 14.92
C ASN A 133 -2.53 0.94 13.84
N GLN A 134 -1.31 1.11 13.32
CA GLN A 134 -0.72 0.18 12.38
C GLN A 134 -0.02 -0.95 13.13
N GLY A 135 -0.32 -2.20 12.76
CA GLY A 135 0.42 -3.36 13.24
C GLY A 135 1.81 -3.44 12.61
N VAL A 136 2.83 -3.66 13.44
CA VAL A 136 4.22 -3.88 13.02
C VAL A 136 4.79 -5.04 13.82
N TYR A 137 5.15 -6.10 13.12
CA TYR A 137 5.65 -7.33 13.71
C TYR A 137 7.09 -7.61 13.32
N SER A 138 7.97 -7.75 14.30
CA SER A 138 9.36 -8.17 14.10
C SER A 138 9.41 -9.66 13.75
N LEU A 139 9.91 -9.97 12.57
CA LEU A 139 10.11 -11.36 12.13
C LEU A 139 11.34 -11.99 12.79
N MET A 140 12.37 -11.18 13.05
CA MET A 140 13.60 -11.68 13.68
C MET A 140 13.38 -11.96 15.16
N ASN A 141 12.71 -11.06 15.89
CA ASN A 141 12.44 -11.19 17.33
C ASN A 141 11.16 -11.97 17.63
N ASN A 142 10.30 -12.20 16.61
CA ASN A 142 9.04 -12.91 16.73
C ASN A 142 8.06 -12.26 17.72
N GLU A 143 7.96 -10.93 17.67
CA GLU A 143 7.13 -10.14 18.57
C GLU A 143 6.57 -8.88 17.88
N TRP A 144 5.53 -8.31 18.49
CA TRP A 144 4.96 -7.05 18.04
C TRP A 144 5.84 -5.87 18.50
N ILE A 145 6.35 -5.07 17.55
CA ILE A 145 6.91 -3.74 17.83
C ILE A 145 5.78 -2.78 18.15
N GLN A 146 4.71 -2.84 17.36
CA GLN A 146 3.47 -2.09 17.57
C GLN A 146 2.29 -3.01 17.26
N LYS A 147 1.44 -3.29 18.26
CA LYS A 147 0.23 -4.10 18.03
C LYS A 147 -0.80 -3.32 17.23
N PRO A 148 -1.53 -3.99 16.31
CA PRO A 148 -2.67 -3.37 15.66
C PRO A 148 -3.75 -3.05 16.68
N VAL A 149 -4.48 -1.98 16.44
CA VAL A 149 -5.59 -1.56 17.31
C VAL A 149 -6.89 -1.97 16.67
N HIS A 150 -7.73 -2.66 17.43
CA HIS A 150 -9.10 -2.97 17.03
C HIS A 150 -9.92 -1.67 16.95
N CYS A 151 -10.76 -1.55 15.93
CA CYS A 151 -11.55 -0.35 15.71
C CYS A 151 -12.95 -0.74 15.22
N ASP A 152 -13.96 -0.37 15.97
CA ASP A 152 -15.39 -0.62 15.65
C ASP A 152 -15.90 0.41 14.61
N TYR A 153 -15.20 0.53 13.49
CA TYR A 153 -15.59 1.47 12.45
C TYR A 153 -16.50 0.80 11.41
N ASP A 154 -17.75 1.19 11.39
CA ASP A 154 -18.71 0.75 10.36
C ASP A 154 -18.52 1.54 9.07
N PHE A 155 -17.72 1.00 8.16
CA PHE A 155 -17.49 1.60 6.84
C PHE A 155 -18.78 1.74 6.03
N GLN A 156 -19.75 0.85 6.22
CA GLN A 156 -20.97 0.85 5.43
C GLN A 156 -21.94 1.95 5.86
N SER A 157 -21.81 2.49 7.05
CA SER A 157 -22.62 3.64 7.52
C SER A 157 -21.98 4.99 7.22
N ASP A 158 -20.70 5.06 6.81
CA ASP A 158 -20.03 6.33 6.48
C ASP A 158 -20.41 6.87 5.10
N HIS A 159 -21.48 7.68 5.06
CA HIS A 159 -21.95 8.33 3.83
C HIS A 159 -20.91 9.26 3.21
N LEU A 160 -20.10 9.97 4.02
CA LEU A 160 -19.05 10.86 3.49
C LEU A 160 -17.92 10.09 2.83
N LEU A 161 -17.53 8.94 3.38
CA LEU A 161 -16.57 8.03 2.76
C LEU A 161 -17.09 7.56 1.40
N LYS A 162 -18.33 7.06 1.34
CA LYS A 162 -18.97 6.62 0.10
C LYS A 162 -19.04 7.72 -0.95
N GLN A 163 -19.49 8.92 -0.56
CA GLN A 163 -19.56 10.07 -1.48
C GLN A 163 -18.19 10.47 -2.03
N LYS A 164 -17.15 10.49 -1.19
CA LYS A 164 -15.78 10.80 -1.65
C LYS A 164 -15.26 9.75 -2.62
N VAL A 165 -15.50 8.46 -2.34
CA VAL A 165 -15.11 7.38 -3.26
C VAL A 165 -15.80 7.55 -4.61
N GLN A 166 -17.13 7.74 -4.63
CA GLN A 166 -17.89 7.96 -5.86
C GLN A 166 -17.39 9.19 -6.62
N HIS A 167 -17.11 10.29 -5.93
CA HIS A 167 -16.59 11.50 -6.53
C HIS A 167 -15.27 11.23 -7.27
N TYR A 168 -14.32 10.53 -6.65
CA TYR A 168 -13.04 10.23 -7.31
C TYR A 168 -13.17 9.18 -8.41
N MET A 169 -14.06 8.19 -8.28
CA MET A 169 -14.35 7.26 -9.37
C MET A 169 -14.86 8.02 -10.60
N HIS A 170 -15.85 8.90 -10.43
CA HIS A 170 -16.39 9.72 -11.51
C HIS A 170 -15.33 10.69 -12.09
N ALA A 171 -14.50 11.30 -11.25
CA ALA A 171 -13.43 12.17 -11.70
C ALA A 171 -12.43 11.43 -12.60
N ILE A 172 -11.99 10.23 -12.22
CA ILE A 172 -11.08 9.39 -13.00
C ILE A 172 -11.75 8.99 -14.33
N ASP A 173 -13.01 8.54 -14.28
CA ASP A 173 -13.75 8.16 -15.48
C ASP A 173 -13.94 9.33 -16.44
N HIS A 174 -14.24 10.51 -15.90
CA HIS A 174 -14.35 11.74 -16.68
C HIS A 174 -13.02 12.11 -17.35
N MET A 175 -11.90 12.06 -16.61
CA MET A 175 -10.57 12.36 -17.16
C MET A 175 -10.22 11.42 -18.32
N ILE A 176 -10.52 10.13 -18.19
CA ILE A 176 -10.27 9.13 -19.23
C ILE A 176 -11.18 9.36 -20.43
N LYS A 177 -12.49 9.56 -20.19
CA LYS A 177 -13.50 9.76 -21.23
C LYS A 177 -13.22 11.01 -22.10
N HIS A 178 -12.72 12.07 -21.46
CA HIS A 178 -12.43 13.34 -22.14
C HIS A 178 -10.97 13.47 -22.59
N HIS A 179 -10.21 12.37 -22.56
CA HIS A 179 -8.83 12.31 -23.04
C HIS A 179 -7.94 13.42 -22.44
N MET A 180 -8.08 13.66 -21.13
CA MET A 180 -7.26 14.67 -20.45
C MET A 180 -5.78 14.30 -20.52
N GLY A 181 -4.93 15.33 -20.61
CA GLY A 181 -3.48 15.14 -20.75
C GLY A 181 -2.79 14.61 -19.50
N GLU A 182 -1.52 14.21 -19.65
CA GLU A 182 -0.69 13.60 -18.61
C GLU A 182 -0.64 14.42 -17.32
N GLU A 183 -0.58 15.75 -17.43
CA GLU A 183 -0.53 16.68 -16.29
C GLU A 183 -1.73 16.50 -15.35
N SER A 184 -2.93 16.30 -15.88
CA SER A 184 -4.15 16.08 -15.09
C SER A 184 -4.04 14.82 -14.22
N PHE A 185 -3.48 13.75 -14.78
CA PHE A 185 -3.25 12.49 -14.05
C PHE A 185 -2.15 12.63 -12.99
N ASN A 186 -1.07 13.36 -13.31
CA ASN A 186 -0.02 13.66 -12.34
C ASN A 186 -0.57 14.46 -11.16
N ASN A 187 -1.39 15.48 -11.41
CA ASN A 187 -2.03 16.29 -10.38
C ASN A 187 -2.96 15.42 -9.50
N MET A 188 -3.71 14.49 -10.09
CA MET A 188 -4.55 13.55 -9.32
C MET A 188 -3.71 12.61 -8.44
N LYS A 189 -2.59 12.08 -8.94
CA LYS A 189 -1.66 11.25 -8.17
C LYS A 189 -1.06 12.02 -6.98
N VAL A 190 -0.60 13.23 -7.21
CA VAL A 190 -0.08 14.11 -6.15
C VAL A 190 -1.16 14.36 -5.10
N ARG A 191 -2.39 14.65 -5.52
CA ARG A 191 -3.53 14.82 -4.61
C ARG A 191 -3.78 13.59 -3.76
N PHE A 192 -3.80 12.39 -4.35
CA PHE A 192 -3.98 11.14 -3.61
C PHE A 192 -2.84 10.89 -2.62
N LYS A 193 -1.59 11.12 -3.04
CA LYS A 193 -0.42 10.99 -2.16
C LYS A 193 -0.54 11.91 -0.95
N ASN A 194 -0.79 13.20 -1.18
CA ASN A 194 -0.87 14.21 -0.10
C ASN A 194 -2.04 13.92 0.84
N MET A 195 -3.21 13.60 0.30
CA MET A 195 -4.42 13.28 1.04
C MET A 195 -4.20 12.06 1.95
N ARG A 196 -3.61 10.98 1.40
CA ARG A 196 -3.30 9.76 2.14
C ARG A 196 -2.26 10.02 3.23
N THR A 197 -1.17 10.72 2.90
CA THR A 197 -0.09 11.02 3.86
C THR A 197 -0.61 11.84 5.05
N ALA A 198 -1.35 12.92 4.79
CA ALA A 198 -1.94 13.74 5.85
C ALA A 198 -2.91 12.94 6.72
N SER A 199 -3.74 12.08 6.10
CA SER A 199 -4.69 11.25 6.82
C SER A 199 -4.00 10.22 7.73
N LEU A 200 -2.96 9.54 7.21
CA LEU A 200 -2.17 8.58 7.99
C LEU A 200 -1.47 9.23 9.18
N GLN A 201 -0.90 10.44 8.99
CA GLN A 201 -0.23 11.16 10.06
C GLN A 201 -1.18 11.61 11.17
N GLN A 202 -2.38 12.05 10.80
CA GLN A 202 -3.33 12.61 11.76
C GLN A 202 -4.22 11.55 12.42
N TYR A 203 -4.71 10.58 11.64
CA TYR A 203 -5.74 9.62 12.05
C TYR A 203 -5.30 8.16 11.95
N GLY A 204 -4.09 7.88 11.46
CA GLY A 204 -3.58 6.53 11.27
C GLY A 204 -4.32 5.77 10.15
N GLU A 205 -4.33 4.45 10.25
CA GLU A 205 -4.85 3.54 9.23
C GLU A 205 -6.34 3.75 8.92
N PHE A 206 -7.11 4.25 9.88
CA PHE A 206 -8.57 4.46 9.76
C PHE A 206 -8.96 5.87 9.33
N GLY A 207 -7.97 6.72 8.99
CA GLY A 207 -8.25 8.05 8.46
C GLY A 207 -9.06 7.97 7.16
N ARG A 208 -10.13 8.78 7.05
CA ARG A 208 -11.09 8.70 5.93
C ARG A 208 -10.44 8.78 4.56
N GLU A 209 -9.47 9.66 4.37
CA GLU A 209 -8.78 9.83 3.10
C GLU A 209 -7.90 8.62 2.75
N ASN A 210 -7.31 7.96 3.74
CA ASN A 210 -6.62 6.69 3.54
C ASN A 210 -7.60 5.59 3.13
N LEU A 211 -8.78 5.54 3.76
CA LEU A 211 -9.84 4.58 3.41
C LEU A 211 -10.40 4.82 2.00
N VAL A 212 -10.58 6.09 1.59
CA VAL A 212 -10.93 6.44 0.19
C VAL A 212 -9.91 5.87 -0.78
N PHE A 213 -8.62 6.07 -0.52
CA PHE A 213 -7.56 5.55 -1.38
C PHE A 213 -7.58 4.02 -1.43
N LYS A 214 -7.71 3.33 -0.28
CA LYS A 214 -7.82 1.86 -0.22
C LYS A 214 -9.02 1.36 -1.03
N GLU A 215 -10.17 1.99 -0.92
CA GLU A 215 -11.37 1.62 -1.68
C GLU A 215 -11.19 1.80 -3.19
N LEU A 216 -10.61 2.92 -3.62
CA LEU A 216 -10.29 3.16 -5.03
C LEU A 216 -9.31 2.12 -5.58
N ARG A 217 -8.30 1.72 -4.79
CA ARG A 217 -7.36 0.64 -5.12
C ARG A 217 -8.10 -0.70 -5.26
N ASN A 218 -8.92 -1.07 -4.28
CA ASN A 218 -9.69 -2.32 -4.29
C ASN A 218 -10.61 -2.43 -5.51
N ARG A 219 -11.18 -1.30 -5.96
CA ARG A 219 -12.02 -1.22 -7.16
C ARG A 219 -11.25 -1.13 -8.46
N GLY A 220 -9.91 -1.10 -8.42
CA GLY A 220 -9.04 -1.05 -9.59
C GLY A 220 -8.95 0.33 -10.26
N TYR A 221 -9.46 1.39 -9.63
CA TYR A 221 -9.43 2.75 -10.21
C TYR A 221 -8.02 3.33 -10.24
N ILE A 222 -7.18 3.01 -9.28
CA ILE A 222 -5.77 3.44 -9.27
C ILE A 222 -5.03 2.80 -10.45
N ASP A 223 -5.22 1.51 -10.68
CA ASP A 223 -4.62 0.79 -11.81
C ASP A 223 -5.15 1.29 -13.16
N LYS A 224 -6.47 1.52 -13.25
CA LYS A 224 -7.11 2.09 -14.44
C LYS A 224 -6.49 3.43 -14.82
N MET A 225 -6.30 4.31 -13.84
CA MET A 225 -5.67 5.61 -14.01
C MET A 225 -4.21 5.48 -14.48
N ASN A 226 -3.42 4.61 -13.84
CA ASN A 226 -2.02 4.38 -14.16
C ASN A 226 -1.84 3.82 -15.58
N LYS A 227 -2.63 2.80 -15.95
CA LYS A 227 -2.61 2.19 -17.29
C LYS A 227 -2.96 3.19 -18.38
N TYR A 228 -3.99 4.03 -18.13
CA TYR A 228 -4.38 5.05 -19.11
C TYR A 228 -3.26 6.10 -19.28
N GLN A 229 -2.68 6.59 -18.20
CA GLN A 229 -1.57 7.55 -18.26
C GLN A 229 -0.36 6.97 -19.01
N ALA A 230 0.02 5.72 -18.73
CA ALA A 230 1.09 5.05 -19.48
C ALA A 230 0.78 5.00 -20.98
N SER A 231 -0.48 4.70 -21.35
CA SER A 231 -0.89 4.66 -22.76
C SER A 231 -0.83 6.02 -23.45
N LEU A 232 -0.96 7.14 -22.74
CA LEU A 232 -0.76 8.48 -23.31
C LEU A 232 0.70 8.69 -23.69
N LYS A 233 1.62 8.29 -22.81
CA LYS A 233 3.05 8.41 -23.06
C LYS A 233 3.50 7.50 -24.20
N ASP A 234 3.00 6.27 -24.25
CA ASP A 234 3.29 5.35 -25.35
C ASP A 234 2.83 5.90 -26.70
N LYS A 235 1.65 6.54 -26.75
CA LYS A 235 1.13 7.18 -27.96
C LYS A 235 1.97 8.37 -28.39
N GLU A 236 2.41 9.20 -27.44
CA GLU A 236 3.26 10.37 -27.72
C GLU A 236 4.61 9.95 -28.32
N LEU A 237 5.20 8.86 -27.81
CA LEU A 237 6.51 8.36 -28.22
C LEU A 237 6.47 7.44 -29.44
N SER A 238 5.29 6.97 -29.85
CA SER A 238 5.15 6.05 -30.97
C SER A 238 4.92 6.78 -32.28
N LEU A 239 5.70 6.44 -33.30
CA LEU A 239 5.43 6.82 -34.67
C LEU A 239 4.37 5.84 -35.26
N LYS A 240 3.21 6.35 -35.63
CA LYS A 240 2.17 5.59 -36.36
C LYS A 240 1.86 6.24 -37.69
#